data_c4c5f80ccf47e5eae0ffabe4352376fd
#
_entry.id   c4c5f80ccf47e5eae0ffabe4352376fd
#
_cell.length_a   1.000
_cell.length_b   1.000
_cell.length_c   1.000
_cell.angle_alpha   90.00
_cell.angle_beta   90.00
_cell.angle_gamma   90.00
#
_symmetry.space_group_name_H-M   'P 1'
#
loop_
_entity.id
_entity.type
_entity.pdbx_description
1 polymer ?
#
loop_
_entity_poly.entity_id
_entity_poly.type
_entity_poly.pdbx_seq_one_letter_code
_entity_poly.pdbx_strand_id
1 'polypeptide(L)'
;MSNSGIKIEGVAEVLKSIEKLGEVPNLEGAVGKACALIERSAKEKAPKDTGALRRSITSKVEGSGTDVQGIVYTPLEYAPYVEYGTGLFAESGGRKDVPWCYQDDKGEWHSTSGMKPQPFMRPAINENREEVLRILKEAISGND
;
A
#
# COMPACT_ATOMS: atom_id res chain seq x y z
N MET A 1 8.69 -15.20 0.55
CA MET A 1 7.48 -14.51 0.95
C MET A 1 7.27 -13.29 0.10
N SER A 2 6.16 -13.25 -0.59
CA SER A 2 5.85 -12.10 -1.43
C SER A 2 5.50 -10.89 -0.56
N ASN A 3 6.16 -9.79 -0.84
CA ASN A 3 5.80 -8.52 -0.23
C ASN A 3 4.66 -7.91 -1.04
N SER A 4 3.46 -7.94 -0.48
CA SER A 4 2.32 -7.26 -1.09
C SER A 4 2.14 -5.83 -0.58
N GLY A 5 3.20 -5.27 0.00
CA GLY A 5 3.16 -3.91 0.51
C GLY A 5 3.60 -2.87 -0.51
N ILE A 6 3.19 -1.64 -0.28
CA ILE A 6 3.64 -0.48 -1.03
C ILE A 6 4.49 0.36 -0.10
N LYS A 7 5.68 0.71 -0.57
CA LYS A 7 6.68 1.44 0.19
C LYS A 7 6.65 2.91 -0.20
N ILE A 8 6.65 3.80 0.79
CA ILE A 8 6.79 5.23 0.54
C ILE A 8 8.29 5.54 0.41
N GLU A 9 8.71 5.96 -0.78
CA GLU A 9 10.11 6.28 -1.08
C GLU A 9 10.29 7.77 -1.35
N GLY A 10 11.53 8.22 -1.38
CA GLY A 10 11.88 9.60 -1.66
C GLY A 10 12.09 10.47 -0.44
N VAL A 11 11.67 10.02 0.74
CA VAL A 11 11.85 10.76 1.99
C VAL A 11 13.31 10.91 2.34
N ALA A 12 14.13 9.88 2.10
CA ALA A 12 15.55 9.88 2.42
C ALA A 12 16.33 10.96 1.65
N GLU A 13 15.97 11.22 0.39
CA GLU A 13 16.63 12.24 -0.42
C GLU A 13 16.37 13.64 0.08
N VAL A 14 15.13 13.90 0.48
CA VAL A 14 14.75 15.18 1.07
C VAL A 14 15.47 15.39 2.40
N LEU A 15 15.58 14.34 3.21
CA LEU A 15 16.23 14.37 4.50
C LEU A 15 17.70 14.66 4.41
N LYS A 16 18.41 14.11 3.44
CA LYS A 16 19.83 14.38 3.23
C LYS A 16 20.10 15.86 2.97
N SER A 17 19.17 16.53 2.31
CA SER A 17 19.28 17.97 2.07
C SER A 17 19.15 18.77 3.36
N ILE A 18 18.37 18.28 4.30
CA ILE A 18 18.11 18.95 5.58
C ILE A 18 19.26 18.71 6.57
N GLU A 19 19.88 17.55 6.56
CA GLU A 19 21.05 17.26 7.40
C GLU A 19 22.17 18.27 7.17
N LYS A 20 22.34 18.73 5.95
CA LYS A 20 23.34 19.74 5.60
C LYS A 20 23.11 21.08 6.29
N LEU A 21 21.90 21.31 6.81
CA LEU A 21 21.53 22.53 7.51
C LEU A 21 21.70 22.40 9.03
N GLY A 22 22.16 21.23 9.52
CA GLY A 22 22.44 20.99 10.92
C GLY A 22 21.21 20.74 11.80
N GLU A 23 20.03 20.66 11.22
CA GLU A 23 18.81 20.32 11.93
C GLU A 23 18.29 18.97 11.46
N VAL A 24 18.00 18.08 12.41
CA VAL A 24 17.43 16.77 12.11
C VAL A 24 16.01 16.76 12.65
N PRO A 25 15.01 16.99 11.81
CA PRO A 25 13.62 16.95 12.29
C PRO A 25 13.21 15.52 12.62
N ASN A 26 12.33 15.38 13.60
CA ASN A 26 11.72 14.09 13.91
C ASN A 26 10.62 13.81 12.88
N LEU A 27 10.94 12.96 11.91
CA LEU A 27 10.02 12.63 10.84
C LEU A 27 9.22 11.34 11.08
N GLU A 28 9.52 10.62 12.15
CA GLU A 28 8.80 9.39 12.46
C GLU A 28 7.30 9.65 12.60
N GLY A 29 6.92 10.70 13.32
CA GLY A 29 5.53 11.09 13.50
C GLY A 29 4.85 11.47 12.18
N ALA A 30 5.55 12.24 11.35
CA ALA A 30 5.00 12.69 10.05
C ALA A 30 4.82 11.51 9.09
N VAL A 31 5.81 10.63 9.02
CA VAL A 31 5.72 9.43 8.19
C VAL A 31 4.59 8.53 8.70
N GLY A 32 4.43 8.41 10.02
CA GLY A 32 3.33 7.67 10.61
C GLY A 32 1.96 8.23 10.23
N LYS A 33 1.81 9.54 10.24
CA LYS A 33 0.56 10.20 9.82
C LYS A 33 0.27 9.96 8.34
N ALA A 34 1.29 10.04 7.49
CA ALA A 34 1.16 9.76 6.06
C ALA A 34 0.74 8.32 5.82
N CYS A 35 1.36 7.38 6.53
CA CYS A 35 1.00 5.96 6.44
C CYS A 35 -0.43 5.70 6.89
N ALA A 36 -0.85 6.32 7.98
CA ALA A 36 -2.22 6.18 8.49
C ALA A 36 -3.25 6.68 7.48
N LEU A 37 -2.95 7.78 6.80
CA LEU A 37 -3.81 8.34 5.76
C LEU A 37 -3.96 7.36 4.59
N ILE A 38 -2.84 6.83 4.09
CA ILE A 38 -2.85 5.88 2.98
C ILE A 38 -3.53 4.58 3.40
N GLU A 39 -3.23 4.07 4.59
CA GLU A 39 -3.86 2.87 5.13
C GLU A 39 -5.38 2.99 5.16
N ARG A 40 -5.90 4.09 5.69
CA ARG A 40 -7.33 4.35 5.74
C ARG A 40 -7.95 4.39 4.34
N SER A 41 -7.29 5.10 3.44
CA SER A 41 -7.75 5.22 2.06
C SER A 41 -7.78 3.86 1.35
N ALA A 42 -6.72 3.05 1.53
CA ALA A 42 -6.66 1.70 0.97
C ALA A 42 -7.77 0.80 1.53
N LYS A 43 -8.04 0.90 2.82
CA LYS A 43 -9.13 0.15 3.45
C LYS A 43 -10.50 0.52 2.87
N GLU A 44 -10.72 1.80 2.62
CA GLU A 44 -11.97 2.27 2.01
C GLU A 44 -12.16 1.75 0.59
N LYS A 45 -11.06 1.59 -0.14
CA LYS A 45 -11.07 1.15 -1.54
C LYS A 45 -11.04 -0.37 -1.71
N ALA A 46 -10.61 -1.10 -0.69
CA ALA A 46 -10.54 -2.56 -0.76
C ALA A 46 -11.92 -3.18 -0.95
N PRO A 47 -12.05 -4.23 -1.77
CA PRO A 47 -13.31 -4.96 -1.89
C PRO A 47 -13.81 -5.44 -0.53
N LYS A 48 -15.12 -5.40 -0.34
CA LYS A 48 -15.74 -5.60 0.97
C LYS A 48 -16.32 -6.99 1.23
N ASP A 49 -16.07 -7.96 0.39
CA ASP A 49 -16.71 -9.28 0.45
C ASP A 49 -16.73 -9.87 1.85
N THR A 50 -15.57 -10.23 2.39
CA THR A 50 -15.48 -10.81 3.73
C THR A 50 -14.96 -9.81 4.76
N GLY A 51 -14.45 -8.67 4.29
CA GLY A 51 -13.75 -7.70 5.13
C GLY A 51 -12.34 -8.12 5.53
N ALA A 52 -11.91 -9.32 5.18
CA ALA A 52 -10.60 -9.84 5.55
C ALA A 52 -9.47 -9.01 4.96
N LEU A 53 -9.56 -8.66 3.69
CA LEU A 53 -8.55 -7.83 3.03
C LEU A 53 -8.47 -6.45 3.69
N ARG A 54 -9.60 -5.81 3.89
CA ARG A 54 -9.66 -4.50 4.54
C ARG A 54 -9.00 -4.53 5.92
N ARG A 55 -9.34 -5.52 6.74
CA ARG A 55 -8.78 -5.64 8.10
C ARG A 55 -7.28 -5.93 8.11
N SER A 56 -6.79 -6.56 7.04
CA SER A 56 -5.37 -6.95 6.94
C SER A 56 -4.45 -5.80 6.57
N ILE A 57 -4.98 -4.74 5.98
CA ILE A 57 -4.17 -3.60 5.57
C ILE A 57 -3.66 -2.89 6.81
N THR A 58 -2.35 -2.72 6.89
CA THR A 58 -1.69 -2.12 8.05
C THR A 58 -0.49 -1.30 7.60
N SER A 59 0.08 -0.56 8.51
CA SER A 59 1.26 0.23 8.22
C SER A 59 2.25 0.15 9.36
N LYS A 60 3.51 0.44 9.04
CA LYS A 60 4.57 0.51 10.02
C LYS A 60 5.58 1.56 9.60
N VAL A 61 6.31 2.08 10.58
CA VAL A 61 7.41 3.01 10.36
C VAL A 61 8.69 2.34 10.84
N GLU A 62 9.70 2.33 10.00
CA GLU A 62 11.00 1.75 10.29
C GLU A 62 12.08 2.83 10.22
N GLY A 63 13.15 2.64 10.99
CA GLY A 63 14.26 3.58 11.02
C GLY A 63 14.04 4.72 12.00
N SER A 64 14.99 5.63 12.02
CA SER A 64 14.98 6.79 12.92
C SER A 64 15.76 7.95 12.32
N GLY A 65 15.52 9.14 12.86
CA GLY A 65 16.20 10.35 12.42
C GLY A 65 15.93 10.67 10.96
N THR A 66 16.97 10.62 10.15
CA THR A 66 16.90 10.91 8.71
C THR A 66 16.70 9.67 7.85
N ASP A 67 16.76 8.49 8.45
CA ASP A 67 16.60 7.22 7.74
C ASP A 67 15.26 6.57 8.15
N VAL A 68 14.18 7.26 7.84
CA VAL A 68 12.82 6.84 8.20
C VAL A 68 12.09 6.36 6.97
N GLN A 69 11.42 5.23 7.10
CA GLN A 69 10.67 4.60 6.03
C GLN A 69 9.29 4.19 6.52
N GLY A 70 8.25 4.60 5.79
CA GLY A 70 6.90 4.15 6.06
C GLY A 70 6.49 3.08 5.07
N ILE A 71 5.83 2.04 5.56
CA ILE A 71 5.36 0.93 4.74
C ILE A 71 3.88 0.70 5.03
N VAL A 72 3.07 0.74 3.98
CA VAL A 72 1.66 0.33 4.04
C VAL A 72 1.55 -1.00 3.30
N TYR A 73 1.05 -2.01 3.95
CA TYR A 73 1.09 -3.36 3.40
C TYR A 73 -0.07 -4.23 3.89
N THR A 74 -0.22 -5.37 3.26
CA THR A 74 -1.11 -6.43 3.70
C THR A 74 -0.36 -7.76 3.62
N PRO A 75 -0.45 -8.62 4.64
CA PRO A 75 0.18 -9.93 4.60
C PRO A 75 -0.61 -10.97 3.80
N LEU A 76 -1.81 -10.63 3.34
CA LEU A 76 -2.64 -11.59 2.61
C LEU A 76 -2.06 -11.90 1.24
N GLU A 77 -1.84 -13.18 0.96
CA GLU A 77 -1.23 -13.63 -0.28
C GLU A 77 -2.05 -13.30 -1.53
N TYR A 78 -3.36 -13.20 -1.40
CA TYR A 78 -4.22 -12.91 -2.54
C TYR A 78 -4.34 -11.40 -2.86
N ALA A 79 -3.80 -10.53 -2.03
CA ALA A 79 -3.90 -9.08 -2.23
C ALA A 79 -3.37 -8.60 -3.58
N PRO A 80 -2.22 -9.08 -4.08
CA PRO A 80 -1.75 -8.68 -5.40
C PRO A 80 -2.72 -9.05 -6.53
N TYR A 81 -3.42 -10.15 -6.39
CA TYR A 81 -4.41 -10.60 -7.39
C TYR A 81 -5.63 -9.67 -7.40
N VAL A 82 -6.00 -9.12 -6.26
CA VAL A 82 -7.06 -8.12 -6.19
C VAL A 82 -6.60 -6.82 -6.85
N GLU A 83 -5.39 -6.37 -6.55
CA GLU A 83 -4.83 -5.14 -7.09
C GLU A 83 -4.69 -5.20 -8.62
N TYR A 84 -4.14 -6.29 -9.15
CA TYR A 84 -3.73 -6.39 -10.54
C TYR A 84 -4.61 -7.28 -11.41
N GLY A 85 -5.57 -7.98 -10.82
CA GLY A 85 -6.44 -8.91 -11.54
C GLY A 85 -5.82 -10.29 -11.72
N THR A 86 -6.61 -11.22 -12.22
CA THR A 86 -6.19 -12.61 -12.46
C THR A 86 -6.71 -13.14 -13.77
N GLY A 87 -6.13 -14.24 -14.26
CA GLY A 87 -6.58 -14.93 -15.45
C GLY A 87 -6.52 -14.04 -16.68
N LEU A 88 -7.59 -14.01 -17.46
CA LEU A 88 -7.68 -13.18 -18.67
C LEU A 88 -7.57 -11.69 -18.37
N PHE A 89 -7.91 -11.28 -17.16
CA PHE A 89 -8.02 -9.87 -16.79
C PHE A 89 -6.77 -9.33 -16.09
N ALA A 90 -5.75 -10.16 -15.86
CA ALA A 90 -4.53 -9.72 -15.19
C ALA A 90 -3.80 -8.67 -16.02
N GLU A 91 -3.41 -7.55 -15.40
CA GLU A 91 -2.75 -6.41 -16.08
C GLU A 91 -1.45 -6.79 -16.77
N SER A 92 -0.67 -7.68 -16.17
CA SER A 92 0.64 -8.08 -16.70
C SER A 92 0.58 -9.37 -17.52
N GLY A 93 -0.61 -9.78 -17.93
CA GLY A 93 -0.81 -11.05 -18.60
C GLY A 93 -0.87 -12.19 -17.60
N GLY A 94 -1.98 -12.83 -17.54
CA GLY A 94 -2.19 -13.92 -16.61
C GLY A 94 -2.42 -15.23 -17.33
N ARG A 95 -3.11 -16.11 -16.64
CA ARG A 95 -3.43 -17.44 -17.14
C ARG A 95 -4.32 -17.34 -18.37
N LYS A 96 -3.94 -18.04 -19.44
CA LYS A 96 -4.68 -18.05 -20.72
C LYS A 96 -5.56 -19.29 -20.89
N ASP A 97 -5.27 -20.36 -20.17
CA ASP A 97 -6.06 -21.60 -20.19
C ASP A 97 -7.27 -21.44 -19.27
N VAL A 98 -8.28 -20.80 -19.78
CA VAL A 98 -9.50 -20.46 -19.03
C VAL A 98 -10.71 -21.11 -19.66
N PRO A 99 -11.79 -21.38 -18.91
CA PRO A 99 -11.89 -21.25 -17.46
C PRO A 99 -11.14 -22.35 -16.72
N TRP A 100 -10.81 -22.11 -15.47
CA TRP A 100 -10.29 -23.17 -14.60
C TRP A 100 -11.19 -23.34 -13.39
N CYS A 101 -11.07 -24.49 -12.71
CA CYS A 101 -11.86 -24.80 -11.53
C CYS A 101 -11.00 -24.69 -10.29
N TYR A 102 -11.56 -24.20 -9.22
CA TYR A 102 -10.91 -24.16 -7.92
C TYR A 102 -11.93 -24.51 -6.83
N GLN A 103 -11.41 -24.88 -5.68
CA GLN A 103 -12.24 -25.24 -4.53
C GLN A 103 -12.10 -24.14 -3.48
N ASP A 104 -13.24 -23.68 -2.95
CA ASP A 104 -13.24 -22.65 -1.90
C ASP A 104 -13.00 -23.26 -0.50
N ASP A 105 -13.01 -22.41 0.51
CA ASP A 105 -12.79 -22.82 1.91
C ASP A 105 -13.83 -23.81 2.43
N LYS A 106 -14.99 -23.83 1.81
CA LYS A 106 -16.10 -24.70 2.18
C LYS A 106 -16.09 -26.03 1.42
N GLY A 107 -15.12 -26.20 0.54
CA GLY A 107 -15.03 -27.38 -0.32
C GLY A 107 -15.90 -27.33 -1.57
N GLU A 108 -16.51 -26.20 -1.87
CA GLU A 108 -17.33 -26.03 -3.07
C GLU A 108 -16.45 -25.71 -4.30
N TRP A 109 -16.78 -26.32 -5.43
CA TRP A 109 -16.08 -26.10 -6.68
C TRP A 109 -16.65 -24.92 -7.45
N HIS A 110 -15.75 -24.10 -7.97
CA HIS A 110 -16.08 -22.94 -8.78
C HIS A 110 -15.27 -22.93 -10.07
N SER A 111 -15.88 -22.35 -11.13
CA SER A 111 -15.20 -22.15 -12.39
C SER A 111 -15.02 -20.66 -12.63
N THR A 112 -13.85 -20.25 -13.11
CA THR A 112 -13.55 -18.83 -13.35
C THR A 112 -12.63 -18.65 -14.54
N SER A 113 -12.75 -17.51 -15.22
CA SER A 113 -11.80 -17.06 -16.24
C SER A 113 -10.86 -15.99 -15.69
N GLY A 114 -11.00 -15.66 -14.41
CA GLY A 114 -10.21 -14.64 -13.74
C GLY A 114 -11.08 -13.55 -13.17
N MET A 115 -10.42 -12.58 -12.54
CA MET A 115 -11.05 -11.45 -11.89
C MET A 115 -10.44 -10.15 -12.42
N LYS A 116 -11.28 -9.18 -12.72
CA LYS A 116 -10.82 -7.86 -13.13
C LYS A 116 -10.07 -7.19 -11.98
N PRO A 117 -9.06 -6.35 -12.28
CA PRO A 117 -8.37 -5.60 -11.24
C PRO A 117 -9.36 -4.75 -10.42
N GLN A 118 -9.16 -4.76 -9.12
CA GLN A 118 -9.88 -3.90 -8.18
C GLN A 118 -8.84 -3.19 -7.33
N PRO A 119 -8.11 -2.21 -7.92
CA PRO A 119 -7.00 -1.59 -7.24
C PRO A 119 -7.45 -0.81 -6.00
N PHE A 120 -6.70 -0.94 -4.94
CA PHE A 120 -6.95 -0.27 -3.67
C PHE A 120 -5.71 0.43 -3.13
N MET A 121 -4.51 -0.13 -3.33
CA MET A 121 -3.26 0.47 -2.86
C MET A 121 -2.78 1.60 -3.77
N ARG A 122 -2.71 1.37 -5.07
CA ARG A 122 -2.26 2.39 -6.02
C ARG A 122 -3.12 3.65 -5.97
N PRO A 123 -4.47 3.56 -6.04
CA PRO A 123 -5.27 4.76 -5.94
C PRO A 123 -5.19 5.42 -4.56
N ALA A 124 -5.02 4.64 -3.49
CA ALA A 124 -4.85 5.19 -2.15
C ALA A 124 -3.62 6.11 -2.08
N ILE A 125 -2.52 5.71 -2.70
CA ILE A 125 -1.31 6.53 -2.76
C ILE A 125 -1.52 7.72 -3.69
N ASN A 126 -2.02 7.48 -4.89
CA ASN A 126 -2.15 8.54 -5.91
C ASN A 126 -3.09 9.66 -5.49
N GLU A 127 -4.21 9.31 -4.89
CA GLU A 127 -5.20 10.30 -4.44
C GLU A 127 -4.72 11.09 -3.23
N ASN A 128 -3.84 10.54 -2.42
CA ASN A 128 -3.37 11.18 -1.19
C ASN A 128 -1.95 11.73 -1.30
N ARG A 129 -1.37 11.71 -2.49
CA ARG A 129 0.02 12.14 -2.71
C ARG A 129 0.26 13.57 -2.25
N GLU A 130 -0.60 14.49 -2.62
CA GLU A 130 -0.45 15.91 -2.25
C GLU A 130 -0.53 16.11 -0.73
N GLU A 131 -1.47 15.44 -0.09
CA GLU A 131 -1.63 15.53 1.36
C GLU A 131 -0.43 14.93 2.10
N VAL A 132 0.08 13.81 1.60
CA VAL A 132 1.29 13.19 2.16
C VAL A 132 2.47 14.16 2.05
N LEU A 133 2.64 14.77 0.88
CA LEU A 133 3.72 15.76 0.67
C LEU A 133 3.55 16.95 1.60
N ARG A 134 2.33 17.43 1.82
CA ARG A 134 2.05 18.52 2.74
C ARG A 134 2.45 18.14 4.17
N ILE A 135 2.06 16.97 4.63
CA ILE A 135 2.40 16.47 5.96
C ILE A 135 3.93 16.44 6.15
N LEU A 136 4.64 15.90 5.17
CA LEU A 136 6.10 15.79 5.23
C LEU A 136 6.78 17.15 5.18
N LYS A 137 6.32 18.05 4.32
CA LYS A 137 6.87 19.41 4.21
C LYS A 137 6.69 20.20 5.50
N GLU A 138 5.54 20.11 6.13
CA GLU A 138 5.27 20.79 7.41
C GLU A 138 6.22 20.27 8.50
N ALA A 139 6.44 18.97 8.56
CA ALA A 139 7.35 18.38 9.53
C ALA A 139 8.79 18.84 9.29
N ILE A 140 9.20 18.92 8.02
CA ILE A 140 10.56 19.35 7.65
C ILE A 140 10.79 20.82 7.99
N SER A 141 9.78 21.66 7.77
CA SER A 141 9.89 23.09 8.06
C SER A 141 9.76 23.43 9.54
N GLY A 142 9.44 22.46 10.39
CA GLY A 142 9.22 22.65 11.80
C GLY A 142 7.88 23.30 12.14
N ASN A 143 6.98 23.41 11.19
CA ASN A 143 5.62 23.91 11.40
C ASN A 143 4.69 22.73 11.69
N ASP A 144 4.32 22.57 12.91
CA ASP A 144 3.35 21.56 13.32
C ASP A 144 1.91 22.04 13.10
#